data_657dcf30a063d9fe626ce68b75e2af75
#
_entry.id   657dcf30a063d9fe626ce68b75e2af75
#
_cell.length_a   1.000
_cell.length_b   1.000
_cell.length_c   1.000
_cell.angle_alpha   90.00
_cell.angle_beta   90.00
_cell.angle_gamma   90.00
#
_symmetry.space_group_name_H-M   'P 1'
#
loop_
_entity.id
_entity.type
_entity.pdbx_description
1 polymer ?
#
loop_
_entity_poly.entity_id
_entity_poly.type
_entity_poly.pdbx_seq_one_letter_code
_entity_poly.pdbx_strand_id
1 'polypeptide(L)'
;MRHPDWVARLAALLREAETRAFHPREWNCAIFALAAVQAVTGERPAIRVLPDLAASADSTGLPRVAPLLAGMGDVALAPDPDRLGVVLDAGRVAFVGLRGLLRAPITLCTQAWRIG
;
A
#
# COMPACT_ATOMS: atom_id res chain seq x y z
N MET A 1 4.92 -14.49 -5.25
CA MET A 1 4.74 -15.36 -4.05
C MET A 1 5.10 -14.56 -2.81
N ARG A 2 4.34 -14.72 -1.76
CA ARG A 2 4.60 -14.03 -0.50
C ARG A 2 5.74 -14.68 0.28
N HIS A 3 6.53 -13.83 0.96
CA HIS A 3 7.59 -14.29 1.85
C HIS A 3 6.97 -15.15 2.99
N PRO A 4 7.65 -16.24 3.45
CA PRO A 4 7.11 -17.07 4.54
C PRO A 4 6.74 -16.29 5.81
N ASP A 5 7.50 -15.23 6.11
CA ASP A 5 7.30 -14.38 7.30
C ASP A 5 6.55 -13.09 6.98
N TRP A 6 5.77 -13.04 5.90
CA TRP A 6 5.16 -11.80 5.43
C TRP A 6 4.26 -11.14 6.47
N VAL A 7 3.54 -11.91 7.27
CA VAL A 7 2.64 -11.34 8.29
C VAL A 7 3.45 -10.59 9.35
N ALA A 8 4.53 -11.19 9.84
CA ALA A 8 5.39 -10.55 10.84
C ALA A 8 6.13 -9.34 10.25
N ARG A 9 6.58 -9.44 9.01
CA ARG A 9 7.27 -8.35 8.31
C ARG A 9 6.33 -7.16 8.07
N LEU A 10 5.11 -7.43 7.64
CA LEU A 10 4.10 -6.39 7.45
C LEU A 10 3.73 -5.74 8.79
N ALA A 11 3.53 -6.53 9.84
CA ALA A 11 3.24 -6.01 11.17
C ALA A 11 4.36 -5.08 11.68
N ALA A 12 5.62 -5.44 11.45
CA ALA A 12 6.75 -4.60 11.84
C ALA A 12 6.75 -3.27 11.08
N LEU A 13 6.48 -3.29 9.78
CA LEU A 13 6.36 -2.07 8.97
C LEU A 13 5.22 -1.18 9.48
N LEU A 14 4.06 -1.76 9.76
CA LEU A 14 2.90 -1.00 10.24
C LEU A 14 3.18 -0.36 11.60
N ARG A 15 3.88 -1.06 12.52
CA ARG A 15 4.27 -0.47 13.81
C ARG A 15 5.22 0.71 13.63
N GLU A 16 6.19 0.58 12.74
CA GLU A 16 7.12 1.69 12.44
C GLU A 16 6.39 2.87 11.81
N ALA A 17 5.46 2.60 10.91
CA ALA A 17 4.70 3.62 10.19
C ALA A 17 3.65 4.31 11.06
N GLU A 18 3.19 3.68 12.16
CA GLU A 18 2.07 4.16 12.97
C GLU A 18 2.25 5.60 13.44
N THR A 19 3.47 5.99 13.79
CA THR A 19 3.79 7.33 14.29
C THR A 19 4.63 8.15 13.34
N ARG A 20 4.93 7.63 12.15
CA ARG A 20 5.77 8.33 11.17
C ARG A 20 4.93 9.32 10.37
N ALA A 21 5.29 10.60 10.45
CA ALA A 21 4.58 11.68 9.78
C ALA A 21 4.91 11.73 8.28
N PHE A 22 3.95 12.17 7.48
CA PHE A 22 4.16 12.42 6.05
C PHE A 22 5.35 13.37 5.82
N HIS A 23 6.16 13.03 4.81
CA HIS A 23 7.21 13.89 4.28
C HIS A 23 7.23 13.72 2.74
N PRO A 24 7.21 14.80 1.95
CA PRO A 24 7.03 14.70 0.50
C PRO A 24 8.03 13.79 -0.21
N ARG A 25 9.27 13.73 0.27
CA ARG A 25 10.36 12.97 -0.35
C ARG A 25 10.74 11.70 0.37
N GLU A 26 10.57 11.65 1.69
CA GLU A 26 11.10 10.57 2.52
C GLU A 26 10.04 9.59 2.99
N TRP A 27 8.79 10.05 3.14
CA TRP A 27 7.70 9.19 3.59
C TRP A 27 6.37 9.65 3.02
N ASN A 28 6.01 9.10 1.88
CA ASN A 28 4.75 9.37 1.19
C ASN A 28 4.02 8.07 0.89
N CYS A 29 2.84 8.16 0.29
CA CYS A 29 2.01 6.99 0.01
C CYS A 29 2.69 5.98 -0.91
N ALA A 30 3.46 6.43 -1.89
CA ALA A 30 4.17 5.53 -2.81
C ALA A 30 5.30 4.79 -2.11
N ILE A 31 6.08 5.48 -1.29
CA ILE A 31 7.15 4.87 -0.50
C ILE A 31 6.60 3.85 0.48
N PHE A 32 5.51 4.19 1.15
CA PHE A 32 4.84 3.26 2.06
C PHE A 32 4.33 2.01 1.33
N ALA A 33 3.65 2.19 0.19
CA ALA A 33 3.15 1.07 -0.60
C ALA A 33 4.30 0.16 -1.08
N LEU A 34 5.40 0.73 -1.57
CA LEU A 34 6.58 -0.05 -1.98
C LEU A 34 7.21 -0.80 -0.81
N ALA A 35 7.30 -0.16 0.36
CA ALA A 35 7.80 -0.81 1.57
C ALA A 35 6.91 -2.00 1.97
N ALA A 36 5.60 -1.87 1.82
CA ALA A 36 4.67 -2.95 2.09
C ALA A 36 4.84 -4.11 1.10
N VAL A 37 4.99 -3.83 -0.19
CA VAL A 37 5.27 -4.87 -1.19
C VAL A 37 6.56 -5.61 -0.85
N GLN A 38 7.60 -4.89 -0.47
CA GLN A 38 8.87 -5.49 -0.06
C GLN A 38 8.72 -6.33 1.21
N ALA A 39 7.96 -5.87 2.18
CA ALA A 39 7.71 -6.63 3.41
C ALA A 39 6.97 -7.94 3.10
N VAL A 40 5.97 -7.89 2.23
CA VAL A 40 5.12 -9.03 1.90
C VAL A 40 5.81 -10.03 0.98
N THR A 41 6.56 -9.57 -0.01
CA THR A 41 7.16 -10.45 -1.03
C THR A 41 8.65 -10.73 -0.80
N GLY A 42 9.34 -9.91 -0.01
CA GLY A 42 10.78 -9.96 0.16
C GLY A 42 11.55 -9.21 -0.92
N GLU A 43 10.86 -8.67 -1.92
CA GLU A 43 11.49 -7.99 -3.04
C GLU A 43 10.82 -6.64 -3.31
N ARG A 44 11.63 -5.66 -3.69
CA ARG A 44 11.13 -4.36 -4.12
C ARG A 44 10.81 -4.43 -5.61
N PRO A 45 9.57 -4.15 -6.04
CA PRO A 45 9.23 -4.23 -7.46
C PRO A 45 9.90 -3.11 -8.25
N ALA A 46 10.20 -3.37 -9.52
CA ALA A 46 10.54 -2.32 -10.45
C ALA A 46 9.29 -1.46 -10.71
N ILE A 47 9.46 -0.15 -10.62
CA ILE A 47 8.35 0.79 -10.80
C ILE A 47 8.79 1.95 -11.68
N ARG A 48 7.90 2.40 -12.56
CA ARG A 48 8.04 3.64 -13.30
C ARG A 48 7.21 4.71 -12.62
N VAL A 49 7.87 5.78 -12.20
CA VAL A 49 7.15 6.91 -11.59
C VAL A 49 6.50 7.71 -12.72
N LEU A 50 5.18 7.71 -12.73
CA LEU A 50 4.34 8.38 -13.73
C LEU A 50 3.49 9.45 -13.02
N PRO A 51 2.95 10.43 -13.76
CA PRO A 51 2.09 11.45 -13.14
C PRO A 51 0.85 10.89 -12.46
N ASP A 52 0.30 9.78 -12.99
CA ASP A 52 -0.85 9.09 -12.43
C ASP A 52 -0.39 7.95 -11.51
N LEU A 53 -0.83 7.94 -10.25
CA LEU A 53 -0.48 6.91 -9.28
C LEU A 53 -0.95 5.52 -9.72
N ALA A 54 -2.13 5.41 -10.32
CA ALA A 54 -2.64 4.13 -10.80
C ALA A 54 -1.74 3.57 -11.92
N ALA A 55 -1.32 4.42 -12.85
CA ALA A 55 -0.40 4.03 -13.92
C ALA A 55 0.98 3.63 -13.36
N SER A 56 1.46 4.34 -12.35
CA SER A 56 2.70 3.96 -11.67
C SER A 56 2.60 2.59 -11.02
N ALA A 57 1.50 2.31 -10.33
CA ALA A 57 1.27 1.01 -9.72
C ALA A 57 1.16 -0.10 -10.78
N ASP A 58 0.46 0.15 -11.88
CA ASP A 58 0.37 -0.80 -12.99
C ASP A 58 1.73 -1.11 -13.62
N SER A 59 2.66 -0.16 -13.59
CA SER A 59 4.00 -0.37 -14.15
C SER A 59 4.81 -1.44 -13.43
N THR A 60 4.40 -1.82 -12.22
CA THR A 60 5.04 -2.90 -11.46
C THR A 60 4.73 -4.29 -12.03
N GLY A 61 3.70 -4.42 -12.86
CA GLY A 61 3.21 -5.69 -13.37
C GLY A 61 2.38 -6.48 -12.37
N LEU A 62 2.12 -5.94 -11.19
CA LEU A 62 1.24 -6.57 -10.21
C LEU A 62 -0.20 -6.57 -10.71
N PRO A 63 -0.93 -7.68 -10.57
CA PRO A 63 -2.28 -7.77 -11.12
C PRO A 63 -3.27 -6.90 -10.35
N ARG A 64 -4.20 -6.27 -11.07
CA ARG A 64 -5.31 -5.56 -10.45
C ARG A 64 -6.32 -6.55 -9.87
N VAL A 65 -6.96 -6.15 -8.80
CA VAL A 65 -8.06 -6.87 -8.17
C VAL A 65 -9.12 -5.85 -7.76
N ALA A 66 -10.38 -6.25 -7.77
CA ALA A 66 -11.44 -5.38 -7.25
C ALA A 66 -11.15 -5.05 -5.77
N PRO A 67 -11.36 -3.79 -5.33
CA PRO A 67 -11.04 -3.42 -3.95
C PRO A 67 -11.68 -4.33 -2.90
N LEU A 68 -12.93 -4.74 -3.09
CA LEU A 68 -13.62 -5.62 -2.13
C LEU A 68 -13.05 -7.04 -2.09
N LEU A 69 -12.25 -7.42 -3.09
CA LEU A 69 -11.58 -8.72 -3.13
C LEU A 69 -10.13 -8.64 -2.65
N ALA A 70 -9.64 -7.45 -2.36
CA ALA A 70 -8.29 -7.27 -1.84
C ALA A 70 -8.20 -7.78 -0.40
N GLY A 71 -7.08 -8.42 -0.09
CA GLY A 71 -6.79 -8.96 1.24
C GLY A 71 -5.67 -8.23 1.92
N MET A 72 -5.43 -8.58 3.18
CA MET A 72 -4.34 -7.99 3.96
C MET A 72 -3.01 -8.06 3.20
N GLY A 73 -2.31 -6.93 3.15
CA GLY A 73 -1.03 -6.81 2.47
C GLY A 73 -1.12 -6.39 1.01
N ASP A 74 -2.32 -6.36 0.41
CA ASP A 74 -2.53 -5.80 -0.91
C ASP A 74 -2.48 -4.28 -0.85
N VAL A 75 -2.34 -3.64 -2.02
CA VAL A 75 -2.28 -2.18 -2.14
C VAL A 75 -3.57 -1.69 -2.77
N ALA A 76 -4.10 -0.59 -2.28
CA ALA A 76 -5.32 0.01 -2.78
C ALA A 76 -5.14 1.51 -3.02
N LEU A 77 -5.95 2.05 -3.93
CA LEU A 77 -5.95 3.47 -4.28
C LEU A 77 -7.29 4.10 -3.92
N ALA A 78 -7.23 5.17 -3.12
CA ALA A 78 -8.37 6.05 -2.86
C ALA A 78 -8.21 7.34 -3.68
N PRO A 79 -9.30 7.84 -4.28
CA PRO A 79 -9.24 9.07 -5.06
C PRO A 79 -9.46 10.33 -4.22
N ASP A 80 -9.29 11.50 -4.84
CA ASP A 80 -9.67 12.85 -4.39
C ASP A 80 -9.06 13.31 -3.06
N PRO A 81 -7.74 13.45 -2.94
CA PRO A 81 -6.69 13.21 -3.93
C PRO A 81 -6.32 11.74 -4.03
N ASP A 82 -5.76 11.35 -5.16
CA ASP A 82 -5.24 9.99 -5.33
C ASP A 82 -4.17 9.70 -4.28
N ARG A 83 -4.34 8.58 -3.58
CA ARG A 83 -3.37 8.10 -2.61
C ARG A 83 -3.38 6.58 -2.53
N LEU A 84 -2.20 6.01 -2.38
CA LEU A 84 -2.02 4.57 -2.20
C LEU A 84 -2.05 4.23 -0.70
N GLY A 85 -2.63 3.10 -0.38
CA GLY A 85 -2.65 2.58 0.97
C GLY A 85 -2.43 1.08 0.99
N VAL A 86 -2.27 0.53 2.17
CA VAL A 86 -2.04 -0.89 2.40
C VAL A 86 -3.28 -1.48 3.06
N VAL A 87 -3.81 -2.54 2.45
CA VAL A 87 -5.00 -3.21 2.95
C VAL A 87 -4.69 -3.95 4.25
N LEU A 88 -5.49 -3.68 5.26
CA LEU A 88 -5.46 -4.34 6.56
C LEU A 88 -6.53 -5.42 6.61
N ASP A 89 -6.77 -5.96 7.79
CA ASP A 89 -7.91 -6.84 8.01
C ASP A 89 -9.23 -6.05 8.10
N ALA A 90 -10.34 -6.77 8.18
CA ALA A 90 -11.68 -6.21 8.40
C ALA A 90 -12.10 -5.10 7.42
N GLY A 91 -11.62 -5.17 6.17
CA GLY A 91 -12.02 -4.21 5.13
C GLY A 91 -11.49 -2.80 5.34
N ARG A 92 -10.36 -2.64 5.99
CA ARG A 92 -9.74 -1.34 6.27
C ARG A 92 -8.44 -1.18 5.50
N VAL A 93 -8.09 0.06 5.20
CA VAL A 93 -6.87 0.43 4.48
C VAL A 93 -6.10 1.47 5.30
N ALA A 94 -4.78 1.29 5.40
CA ALA A 94 -3.90 2.24 6.08
C ALA A 94 -3.28 3.19 5.06
N PHE A 95 -3.32 4.48 5.36
CA PHE A 95 -2.73 5.55 4.56
C PHE A 95 -1.75 6.36 5.39
N VAL A 96 -0.72 6.91 4.74
CA VAL A 96 0.20 7.85 5.37
C VAL A 96 -0.54 9.17 5.63
N GLY A 97 -0.55 9.61 6.87
CA GLY A 97 -1.16 10.87 7.28
C GLY A 97 -0.15 11.86 7.82
N LEU A 98 -0.62 13.05 8.16
CA LEU A 98 0.25 14.12 8.63
C LEU A 98 0.95 13.80 9.96
N ARG A 99 0.34 12.94 10.78
CA ARG A 99 0.88 12.59 12.10
C ARG A 99 1.10 11.09 12.29
N GLY A 100 0.96 10.30 11.23
CA GLY A 100 1.04 8.85 11.29
C GLY A 100 -0.04 8.21 10.45
N LEU A 101 -0.23 6.91 10.60
CA LEU A 101 -1.19 6.18 9.79
C LEU A 101 -2.63 6.61 10.07
N LEU A 102 -3.39 6.76 8.98
CA LEU A 102 -4.83 6.91 8.99
C LEU A 102 -5.44 5.61 8.48
N ARG A 103 -6.57 5.20 9.04
CA ARG A 103 -7.31 4.02 8.60
C ARG A 103 -8.66 4.44 8.03
N ALA A 104 -9.03 3.83 6.91
CA ALA A 104 -10.28 4.14 6.22
C ALA A 104 -10.88 2.85 5.67
N PRO A 105 -12.20 2.83 5.41
CA PRO A 105 -12.85 1.67 4.81
C PRO A 105 -12.35 1.42 3.38
N ILE A 106 -12.22 0.15 3.00
CA ILE A 106 -11.85 -0.25 1.63
C ILE A 106 -12.85 0.27 0.59
N THR A 107 -14.08 0.54 1.00
CA THR A 107 -15.13 1.07 0.13
C THR A 107 -14.81 2.48 -0.44
N LEU A 108 -13.86 3.19 0.16
CA LEU A 108 -13.37 4.46 -0.38
C LEU A 108 -12.40 4.27 -1.54
N CYS A 109 -11.89 3.05 -1.74
CA CYS A 109 -10.92 2.77 -2.78
C CYS A 109 -11.61 2.39 -4.09
N THR A 110 -11.01 2.82 -5.21
CA THR A 110 -11.52 2.55 -6.55
C THR A 110 -10.72 1.49 -7.29
N GLN A 111 -9.49 1.25 -6.86
CA GLN A 111 -8.57 0.30 -7.48
C GLN A 111 -7.74 -0.40 -6.41
N ALA A 112 -7.30 -1.63 -6.71
CA ALA A 112 -6.40 -2.37 -5.85
C ALA A 112 -5.50 -3.28 -6.68
N TRP A 113 -4.37 -3.68 -6.10
CA TRP A 113 -3.39 -4.58 -6.70
C TRP A 113 -3.08 -5.71 -5.74
N ARG A 114 -3.07 -6.92 -6.27
CA ARG A 114 -2.74 -8.10 -5.49
C ARG A 114 -1.23 -8.24 -5.36
N ILE A 115 -0.76 -8.39 -4.15
CA ILE A 115 0.64 -8.50 -3.81
C ILE A 115 0.97 -9.96 -3.49
N GLY A 116 1.68 -10.59 -4.42
CA GLY A 116 2.11 -11.98 -4.25
C GLY A 116 1.14 -13.05 -4.69
#